data_152e6dba9d7759c735d2fa739ecf82be
#
_entry.id   152e6dba9d7759c735d2fa739ecf82be
#
_cell.length_a   1.000
_cell.length_b   1.000
_cell.length_c   1.000
_cell.angle_alpha   90.00
_cell.angle_beta   90.00
_cell.angle_gamma   90.00
#
_symmetry.space_group_name_H-M   'P 1'
#
loop_
_entity.id
_entity.type
_entity.pdbx_description
1 polymer ?
#
loop_
_entity_poly.entity_id
_entity_poly.type
_entity_poly.pdbx_seq_one_letter_code
_entity_poly.pdbx_strand_id
1 'polypeptide(L)'
;LTDWQKWLIRRVLERYPDDHEDPELAGRLRYKQVCISMPRKNGKSLIGALFALYGMLLHEPAPEVISVAASADQAKIVYRRLLHQTQTSDILKSLFSRSTEHRGLWTSDGTGVYKVIAAKAGTAQGLHPSLVVFDELHVANEDVWTAMALGSATREDGITIGITTAGDDTSELLKKLYERGAKSVDEDKNFERFGFFCWEAPQGCDVFDEQEVRRANPNLASGLLSWASVKNELATMPEADARRYRLNQFVSSMNAWLPVGTWQQLPYGTCSRVQVFAVDRT
;
A
#
# COMPACT_ATOMS: atom_id res chain seq x y z
N LEU A 1 -3.29 17.92 -6.12
CA LEU A 1 -2.22 16.92 -6.15
C LEU A 1 -0.87 17.57 -6.38
N THR A 2 0.14 17.14 -5.62
CA THR A 2 1.54 17.49 -5.84
C THR A 2 2.13 16.75 -7.03
N ASP A 3 3.30 17.20 -7.52
CA ASP A 3 3.90 16.59 -8.71
C ASP A 3 4.33 15.15 -8.47
N TRP A 4 4.85 14.81 -7.27
CA TRP A 4 5.19 13.43 -6.93
C TRP A 4 3.95 12.51 -6.90
N GLN A 5 2.78 12.99 -6.44
CA GLN A 5 1.53 12.22 -6.46
C GLN A 5 1.04 11.99 -7.90
N LYS A 6 1.10 13.02 -8.75
CA LYS A 6 0.78 12.88 -10.18
C LYS A 6 1.73 11.91 -10.87
N TRP A 7 3.03 11.99 -10.55
CA TRP A 7 4.04 11.07 -11.07
C TRP A 7 3.73 9.62 -10.64
N LEU A 8 3.48 9.37 -9.34
CA LEU A 8 3.15 8.04 -8.84
C LEU A 8 1.92 7.46 -9.55
N ILE A 9 0.84 8.24 -9.65
CA ILE A 9 -0.39 7.78 -10.31
C ILE A 9 -0.12 7.39 -11.77
N ARG A 10 0.61 8.23 -12.51
CA ARG A 10 0.98 7.95 -13.90
C ARG A 10 1.82 6.69 -14.03
N ARG A 11 2.79 6.46 -13.12
CA ARG A 11 3.64 5.29 -13.14
C ARG A 11 2.90 4.00 -12.78
N VAL A 12 2.02 4.05 -11.78
CA VAL A 12 1.19 2.89 -11.40
C VAL A 12 0.25 2.48 -12.52
N LEU A 13 -0.27 3.47 -13.27
CA LEU A 13 -1.20 3.27 -14.39
C LEU A 13 -0.51 3.28 -15.76
N GLU A 14 0.78 3.07 -15.79
CA GLU A 14 1.56 2.98 -17.05
C GLU A 14 1.05 1.82 -17.91
N ARG A 15 0.97 2.08 -19.22
CA ARG A 15 0.54 1.08 -20.19
C ARG A 15 1.67 0.74 -21.13
N TYR A 16 1.67 -0.49 -21.64
CA TYR A 16 2.50 -0.85 -22.76
C TYR A 16 2.09 -0.02 -24.00
N PRO A 17 3.03 0.29 -24.91
CA PRO A 17 2.70 0.94 -26.16
C PRO A 17 1.68 0.13 -26.98
N ASP A 18 0.86 0.83 -27.78
CA ASP A 18 -0.13 0.16 -28.65
C ASP A 18 0.52 -0.68 -29.75
N ASP A 19 1.79 -0.40 -30.08
CA ASP A 19 2.63 -1.12 -31.06
C ASP A 19 3.61 -2.10 -30.39
N HIS A 20 3.29 -2.56 -29.18
CA HIS A 20 4.14 -3.52 -28.46
C HIS A 20 4.30 -4.82 -29.26
N GLU A 21 5.51 -5.43 -29.21
CA GLU A 21 5.87 -6.64 -29.95
C GLU A 21 4.92 -7.83 -29.63
N ASP A 22 4.49 -7.93 -28.37
CA ASP A 22 3.46 -8.88 -27.95
C ASP A 22 2.07 -8.24 -28.04
N PRO A 23 1.21 -8.71 -28.96
CA PRO A 23 -0.14 -8.16 -29.13
C PRO A 23 -1.05 -8.31 -27.89
N GLU A 24 -0.78 -9.30 -27.03
CA GLU A 24 -1.55 -9.47 -25.78
C GLU A 24 -1.24 -8.41 -24.75
N LEU A 25 -0.08 -7.74 -24.85
CA LEU A 25 0.35 -6.67 -23.98
C LEU A 25 0.06 -5.27 -24.55
N ALA A 26 -0.14 -5.14 -25.85
CA ALA A 26 -0.35 -3.87 -26.53
C ALA A 26 -1.50 -3.07 -25.88
N GLY A 27 -1.23 -1.82 -25.45
CA GLY A 27 -2.19 -0.94 -24.79
C GLY A 27 -2.62 -1.37 -23.37
N ARG A 28 -2.16 -2.51 -22.85
CA ARG A 28 -2.52 -3.02 -21.52
C ARG A 28 -1.76 -2.35 -20.40
N LEU A 29 -2.33 -2.37 -19.19
CA LEU A 29 -1.60 -1.95 -18.01
C LEU A 29 -0.33 -2.76 -17.82
N ARG A 30 0.79 -2.07 -17.58
CA ARG A 30 2.08 -2.69 -17.32
C ARG A 30 2.05 -3.57 -16.08
N TYR A 31 1.41 -3.09 -15.00
CA TYR A 31 1.38 -3.80 -13.72
C TYR A 31 0.03 -4.47 -13.48
N LYS A 32 0.08 -5.70 -12.98
CA LYS A 32 -1.07 -6.46 -12.46
C LYS A 32 -1.20 -6.38 -10.95
N GLN A 33 -0.08 -6.24 -10.27
CA GLN A 33 -0.01 -6.05 -8.84
C GLN A 33 0.96 -4.90 -8.53
N VAL A 34 0.60 -4.07 -7.57
CA VAL A 34 1.42 -2.92 -7.16
C VAL A 34 1.49 -2.84 -5.65
N CYS A 35 2.69 -2.64 -5.12
CA CYS A 35 2.92 -2.31 -3.72
C CYS A 35 3.48 -0.89 -3.61
N ILE A 36 2.78 -0.03 -2.89
CA ILE A 36 3.16 1.36 -2.63
C ILE A 36 3.41 1.50 -1.14
N SER A 37 4.65 1.74 -0.75
CA SER A 37 5.04 1.92 0.65
C SER A 37 5.60 3.31 0.90
N MET A 38 5.06 3.99 1.89
CA MET A 38 5.48 5.33 2.29
C MET A 38 5.13 5.63 3.74
N PRO A 39 5.83 6.54 4.41
CA PRO A 39 5.54 6.95 5.79
C PRO A 39 4.12 7.48 5.99
N ARG A 40 3.70 7.56 7.24
CA ARG A 40 2.42 8.21 7.60
C ARG A 40 2.39 9.68 7.17
N LYS A 41 1.18 10.19 6.93
CA LYS A 41 0.89 11.59 6.52
C LYS A 41 1.40 11.98 5.12
N ASN A 42 1.74 11.01 4.27
CA ASN A 42 2.06 11.25 2.86
C ASN A 42 0.85 11.08 1.92
N GLY A 43 -0.37 11.04 2.44
CA GLY A 43 -1.59 11.07 1.61
C GLY A 43 -2.04 9.72 1.07
N LYS A 44 -1.60 8.58 1.66
CA LYS A 44 -1.96 7.21 1.23
C LYS A 44 -3.44 7.03 0.91
N SER A 45 -4.30 7.36 1.84
CA SER A 45 -5.75 7.15 1.65
C SER A 45 -6.36 8.10 0.59
N LEU A 46 -5.77 9.27 0.34
CA LEU A 46 -6.16 10.13 -0.80
C LEU A 46 -5.78 9.45 -2.12
N ILE A 47 -4.57 8.94 -2.21
CA ILE A 47 -4.06 8.23 -3.40
C ILE A 47 -4.91 6.99 -3.66
N GLY A 48 -5.24 6.20 -2.62
CA GLY A 48 -6.14 5.05 -2.73
C GLY A 48 -7.54 5.42 -3.25
N ALA A 49 -8.12 6.51 -2.75
CA ALA A 49 -9.40 7.00 -3.24
C ALA A 49 -9.35 7.48 -4.71
N LEU A 50 -8.21 8.04 -5.14
CA LEU A 50 -8.01 8.44 -6.55
C LEU A 50 -7.89 7.23 -7.48
N PHE A 51 -7.21 6.16 -7.07
CA PHE A 51 -7.21 4.91 -7.83
C PHE A 51 -8.60 4.30 -7.91
N ALA A 52 -9.36 4.30 -6.81
CA ALA A 52 -10.74 3.83 -6.83
C ALA A 52 -11.62 4.66 -7.79
N LEU A 53 -11.46 5.98 -7.78
CA LEU A 53 -12.18 6.88 -8.69
C LEU A 53 -11.78 6.64 -10.16
N TYR A 54 -10.49 6.47 -10.44
CA TYR A 54 -10.01 6.08 -11.76
C TYR A 54 -10.64 4.75 -12.21
N GLY A 55 -10.63 3.74 -11.33
CA GLY A 55 -11.22 2.44 -11.62
C GLY A 55 -12.69 2.52 -11.99
N MET A 56 -13.45 3.42 -11.35
CA MET A 56 -14.87 3.61 -11.61
C MET A 56 -15.17 4.37 -12.90
N LEU A 57 -14.28 5.24 -13.36
CA LEU A 57 -14.57 6.18 -14.43
C LEU A 57 -13.85 5.88 -15.75
N LEU A 58 -12.64 5.35 -15.69
CA LEU A 58 -11.72 5.38 -16.82
C LEU A 58 -11.04 4.02 -17.11
N HIS A 59 -11.28 3.03 -16.28
CA HIS A 59 -10.48 1.82 -16.36
C HIS A 59 -11.05 0.78 -17.34
N GLU A 60 -12.28 0.31 -17.10
CA GLU A 60 -12.94 -0.70 -17.91
C GLU A 60 -14.45 -0.46 -17.99
N PRO A 61 -15.15 -0.96 -19.01
CA PRO A 61 -16.62 -1.01 -19.01
C PRO A 61 -17.15 -1.87 -17.85
N ALA A 62 -18.26 -1.47 -17.27
CA ALA A 62 -18.88 -2.14 -16.12
C ALA A 62 -17.88 -2.44 -14.98
N PRO A 63 -17.22 -1.42 -14.42
CA PRO A 63 -16.17 -1.63 -13.45
C PRO A 63 -16.71 -2.19 -12.13
N GLU A 64 -16.01 -3.17 -11.57
CA GLU A 64 -16.16 -3.58 -10.18
C GLU A 64 -14.90 -3.17 -9.41
N VAL A 65 -15.02 -2.11 -8.62
CA VAL A 65 -13.89 -1.56 -7.85
C VAL A 65 -14.07 -1.88 -6.38
N ILE A 66 -13.04 -2.47 -5.78
CA ILE A 66 -13.10 -2.91 -4.38
C ILE A 66 -11.98 -2.25 -3.58
N SER A 67 -12.34 -1.57 -2.48
CA SER A 67 -11.37 -1.22 -1.44
C SER A 67 -11.43 -2.24 -0.32
N VAL A 68 -10.27 -2.78 0.04
CA VAL A 68 -10.08 -3.73 1.14
C VAL A 68 -9.45 -3.00 2.31
N ALA A 69 -10.12 -3.02 3.46
CA ALA A 69 -9.63 -2.40 4.68
C ALA A 69 -9.41 -3.46 5.77
N ALA A 70 -8.49 -3.22 6.69
CA ALA A 70 -8.16 -4.13 7.78
C ALA A 70 -9.36 -4.42 8.70
N SER A 71 -10.28 -3.45 8.84
CA SER A 71 -11.49 -3.58 9.68
C SER A 71 -12.69 -2.88 9.06
N ALA A 72 -13.90 -3.20 9.57
CA ALA A 72 -15.13 -2.54 9.15
C ALA A 72 -15.12 -1.03 9.43
N ASP A 73 -14.41 -0.57 10.46
CA ASP A 73 -14.32 0.86 10.78
C ASP A 73 -13.33 1.58 9.86
N GLN A 74 -12.22 0.95 9.51
CA GLN A 74 -11.32 1.44 8.44
C GLN A 74 -12.06 1.52 7.10
N ALA A 75 -12.86 0.52 6.76
CA ALA A 75 -13.70 0.52 5.57
C ALA A 75 -14.62 1.75 5.50
N LYS A 76 -15.22 2.16 6.63
CA LYS A 76 -16.03 3.39 6.71
C LYS A 76 -15.22 4.65 6.40
N ILE A 77 -13.96 4.71 6.85
CA ILE A 77 -13.09 5.87 6.62
C ILE A 77 -12.75 5.99 5.14
N VAL A 78 -12.34 4.91 4.51
CA VAL A 78 -12.03 4.86 3.06
C VAL A 78 -13.26 5.28 2.25
N TYR A 79 -14.42 4.69 2.55
CA TYR A 79 -15.68 5.04 1.88
C TYR A 79 -16.05 6.52 2.02
N ARG A 80 -15.99 7.07 3.24
CA ARG A 80 -16.31 8.48 3.47
C ARG A 80 -15.41 9.43 2.71
N ARG A 81 -14.13 9.10 2.55
CA ARG A 81 -13.18 9.91 1.78
C ARG A 81 -13.53 9.95 0.29
N LEU A 82 -13.82 8.78 -0.29
CA LEU A 82 -14.24 8.72 -1.68
C LEU A 82 -15.57 9.45 -1.87
N LEU A 83 -16.55 9.21 -0.99
CA LEU A 83 -17.84 9.89 -1.03
C LEU A 83 -17.69 11.41 -0.94
N HIS A 84 -16.83 11.91 -0.06
CA HIS A 84 -16.56 13.35 0.04
C HIS A 84 -16.01 13.90 -1.27
N GLN A 85 -15.06 13.23 -1.90
CA GLN A 85 -14.50 13.66 -3.18
C GLN A 85 -15.55 13.69 -4.30
N THR A 86 -16.41 12.68 -4.38
CA THR A 86 -17.50 12.66 -5.38
C THR A 86 -18.53 13.77 -5.13
N GLN A 87 -18.70 14.23 -3.90
CA GLN A 87 -19.66 15.28 -3.54
C GLN A 87 -19.11 16.71 -3.68
N THR A 88 -17.79 16.88 -3.78
CA THR A 88 -17.16 18.21 -3.91
C THR A 88 -17.18 18.76 -5.34
N SER A 89 -17.53 17.95 -6.33
CA SER A 89 -17.59 18.32 -7.73
C SER A 89 -18.98 18.00 -8.29
N ASP A 90 -19.62 18.98 -8.91
CA ASP A 90 -20.95 18.77 -9.53
C ASP A 90 -20.89 17.76 -10.67
N ILE A 91 -19.77 17.71 -11.40
CA ILE A 91 -19.55 16.69 -12.42
C ILE A 91 -19.54 15.30 -11.77
N LEU A 92 -18.74 15.10 -10.70
CA LEU A 92 -18.67 13.78 -10.04
C LEU A 92 -19.99 13.40 -9.38
N LYS A 93 -20.75 14.37 -8.84
CA LYS A 93 -22.09 14.09 -8.28
C LYS A 93 -23.04 13.51 -9.31
N SER A 94 -22.98 13.98 -10.55
CA SER A 94 -23.85 13.49 -11.64
C SER A 94 -23.47 12.08 -12.12
N LEU A 95 -22.23 11.66 -11.87
CA LEU A 95 -21.70 10.36 -12.33
C LEU A 95 -21.93 9.21 -11.34
N PHE A 96 -22.31 9.52 -10.09
CA PHE A 96 -22.44 8.50 -9.05
C PHE A 96 -23.74 8.60 -8.25
N SER A 97 -24.31 7.44 -7.92
CA SER A 97 -25.37 7.26 -6.94
C SER A 97 -24.88 6.45 -5.73
N ARG A 98 -25.52 6.64 -4.57
CA ARG A 98 -25.19 5.88 -3.37
C ARG A 98 -25.87 4.52 -3.40
N SER A 99 -25.13 3.48 -3.01
CA SER A 99 -25.73 2.21 -2.61
C SER A 99 -26.10 2.26 -1.13
N THR A 100 -27.35 1.92 -0.81
CA THR A 100 -27.83 1.80 0.56
C THR A 100 -27.50 0.45 1.19
N GLU A 101 -27.36 -0.59 0.37
CA GLU A 101 -27.15 -1.96 0.84
C GLU A 101 -25.71 -2.24 1.24
N HIS A 102 -24.75 -1.67 0.52
CA HIS A 102 -23.34 -1.96 0.74
C HIS A 102 -22.57 -0.66 0.73
N ARG A 103 -22.31 0.04 1.75
CA ARG A 103 -21.39 1.19 1.78
C ARG A 103 -20.59 1.36 0.49
N GLY A 104 -21.28 1.65 -0.62
CA GLY A 104 -20.77 1.62 -1.97
C GLY A 104 -21.30 2.78 -2.80
N LEU A 105 -20.79 2.89 -4.00
CA LEU A 105 -21.24 3.82 -5.04
C LEU A 105 -21.56 3.02 -6.29
N TRP A 106 -22.57 3.45 -7.02
CA TRP A 106 -22.87 3.00 -8.36
C TRP A 106 -22.56 4.11 -9.35
N THR A 107 -22.12 3.75 -10.54
CA THR A 107 -22.15 4.71 -11.67
C THR A 107 -23.60 5.07 -11.98
N SER A 108 -23.83 6.25 -12.52
CA SER A 108 -25.20 6.76 -12.80
C SER A 108 -25.95 5.89 -13.81
N ASP A 109 -25.24 5.20 -14.69
CA ASP A 109 -25.79 4.23 -15.65
C ASP A 109 -26.06 2.84 -15.03
N GLY A 110 -25.68 2.64 -13.76
CA GLY A 110 -25.87 1.38 -13.03
C GLY A 110 -24.95 0.24 -13.43
N THR A 111 -24.00 0.46 -14.33
CA THR A 111 -23.11 -0.64 -14.81
C THR A 111 -21.92 -0.86 -13.91
N GLY A 112 -21.38 0.17 -13.27
CA GLY A 112 -20.22 0.09 -12.41
C GLY A 112 -20.55 0.14 -10.93
N VAL A 113 -19.78 -0.55 -10.12
CA VAL A 113 -19.95 -0.60 -8.67
C VAL A 113 -18.63 -0.43 -7.93
N TYR A 114 -18.64 0.42 -6.92
CA TYR A 114 -17.58 0.51 -5.90
C TYR A 114 -18.08 -0.05 -4.58
N LYS A 115 -17.27 -0.90 -3.96
CA LYS A 115 -17.56 -1.52 -2.65
C LYS A 115 -16.37 -1.38 -1.71
N VAL A 116 -16.64 -1.28 -0.42
CA VAL A 116 -15.59 -1.40 0.60
C VAL A 116 -15.88 -2.64 1.45
N ILE A 117 -14.90 -3.53 1.51
CA ILE A 117 -14.98 -4.77 2.29
C ILE A 117 -13.92 -4.79 3.39
N ALA A 118 -14.23 -5.46 4.49
CA ALA A 118 -13.24 -5.78 5.51
C ALA A 118 -12.47 -7.04 5.09
N ALA A 119 -11.16 -7.07 5.37
CA ALA A 119 -10.27 -8.20 5.07
C ALA A 119 -10.58 -9.40 5.98
N LYS A 120 -11.66 -10.12 5.68
CA LYS A 120 -12.02 -11.38 6.34
C LYS A 120 -11.88 -12.52 5.35
N ALA A 121 -11.26 -13.63 5.78
CA ALA A 121 -11.23 -14.86 5.00
C ALA A 121 -12.68 -15.27 4.63
N GLY A 122 -12.93 -15.56 3.37
CA GLY A 122 -14.25 -15.94 2.84
C GLY A 122 -15.05 -14.82 2.17
N THR A 123 -14.84 -13.55 2.47
CA THR A 123 -15.54 -12.45 1.78
C THR A 123 -14.94 -12.08 0.43
N ALA A 124 -13.73 -12.56 0.15
CA ALA A 124 -12.96 -12.25 -1.05
C ALA A 124 -13.18 -13.27 -2.20
N GLN A 125 -13.74 -14.44 -1.89
CA GLN A 125 -13.92 -15.50 -2.88
C GLN A 125 -15.09 -15.22 -3.84
N GLY A 126 -14.90 -15.50 -5.12
CA GLY A 126 -15.94 -15.33 -6.14
C GLY A 126 -16.14 -13.89 -6.62
N LEU A 127 -15.30 -12.95 -6.23
CA LEU A 127 -15.28 -11.60 -6.75
C LEU A 127 -14.34 -11.49 -7.96
N HIS A 128 -14.73 -10.69 -8.96
CA HIS A 128 -13.97 -10.48 -10.19
C HIS A 128 -13.71 -8.98 -10.43
N PRO A 129 -13.01 -8.31 -9.48
CA PRO A 129 -12.84 -6.88 -9.55
C PRO A 129 -11.94 -6.45 -10.71
N SER A 130 -12.28 -5.31 -11.32
CA SER A 130 -11.43 -4.65 -12.29
C SER A 130 -10.27 -3.90 -11.62
N LEU A 131 -10.51 -3.37 -10.42
CA LEU A 131 -9.47 -2.70 -9.64
C LEU A 131 -9.69 -2.94 -8.14
N VAL A 132 -8.61 -3.30 -7.46
CA VAL A 132 -8.59 -3.49 -6.00
C VAL A 132 -7.60 -2.53 -5.35
N VAL A 133 -8.03 -1.88 -4.26
CA VAL A 133 -7.15 -1.06 -3.42
C VAL A 133 -7.14 -1.62 -2.01
N PHE A 134 -5.98 -2.07 -1.55
CA PHE A 134 -5.75 -2.38 -0.14
C PHE A 134 -5.21 -1.13 0.57
N ASP A 135 -5.91 -0.65 1.59
CA ASP A 135 -5.40 0.36 2.52
C ASP A 135 -4.81 -0.33 3.77
N GLU A 136 -3.65 0.13 4.22
CA GLU A 136 -2.88 -0.45 5.33
C GLU A 136 -2.51 -1.94 5.12
N LEU A 137 -1.87 -2.22 3.99
CA LEU A 137 -1.49 -3.58 3.57
C LEU A 137 -0.62 -4.34 4.59
N HIS A 138 0.11 -3.64 5.47
CA HIS A 138 0.95 -4.26 6.50
C HIS A 138 0.19 -5.11 7.53
N VAL A 139 -1.13 -4.95 7.63
CA VAL A 139 -2.01 -5.77 8.48
C VAL A 139 -2.96 -6.65 7.67
N ALA A 140 -2.80 -6.71 6.34
CA ALA A 140 -3.66 -7.51 5.49
C ALA A 140 -3.29 -8.99 5.55
N ASN A 141 -4.31 -9.84 5.42
CA ASN A 141 -4.15 -11.28 5.33
C ASN A 141 -3.73 -11.69 3.91
N GLU A 142 -2.76 -12.61 3.79
CA GLU A 142 -2.24 -13.10 2.50
C GLU A 142 -3.32 -13.80 1.67
N ASP A 143 -4.23 -14.57 2.29
CA ASP A 143 -5.30 -15.25 1.58
C ASP A 143 -6.25 -14.27 0.89
N VAL A 144 -6.55 -13.14 1.57
CA VAL A 144 -7.41 -12.09 1.00
C VAL A 144 -6.70 -11.37 -0.14
N TRP A 145 -5.41 -11.07 0.01
CA TRP A 145 -4.60 -10.51 -1.07
C TRP A 145 -4.59 -11.42 -2.29
N THR A 146 -4.31 -12.71 -2.08
CA THR A 146 -4.22 -13.70 -3.15
C THR A 146 -5.57 -13.88 -3.85
N ALA A 147 -6.67 -13.99 -3.10
CA ALA A 147 -8.01 -14.11 -3.68
C ALA A 147 -8.38 -12.90 -4.55
N MET A 148 -8.08 -11.68 -4.07
CA MET A 148 -8.33 -10.45 -4.82
C MET A 148 -7.45 -10.34 -6.07
N ALA A 149 -6.16 -10.68 -5.96
CA ALA A 149 -5.23 -10.65 -7.08
C ALA A 149 -5.61 -11.67 -8.16
N LEU A 150 -6.03 -12.88 -7.77
CA LEU A 150 -6.54 -13.89 -8.70
C LEU A 150 -7.87 -13.46 -9.33
N GLY A 151 -8.78 -12.89 -8.52
CA GLY A 151 -10.06 -12.37 -9.03
C GLY A 151 -9.86 -11.26 -10.05
N SER A 152 -8.96 -10.31 -9.79
CA SER A 152 -8.67 -9.22 -10.73
C SER A 152 -7.93 -9.71 -11.99
N ALA A 153 -7.14 -10.78 -11.89
CA ALA A 153 -6.42 -11.34 -13.03
C ALA A 153 -7.34 -11.90 -14.11
N THR A 154 -8.62 -12.16 -13.81
CA THR A 154 -9.64 -12.60 -14.80
C THR A 154 -10.08 -11.45 -15.72
N ARG A 155 -9.78 -10.21 -15.38
CA ARG A 155 -10.02 -9.01 -16.19
C ARG A 155 -8.78 -8.66 -17.01
N GLU A 156 -9.01 -8.19 -18.24
CA GLU A 156 -7.90 -7.85 -19.17
C GLU A 156 -6.92 -6.84 -18.56
N ASP A 157 -7.41 -5.77 -17.98
CA ASP A 157 -6.62 -4.73 -17.30
C ASP A 157 -6.74 -4.79 -15.77
N GLY A 158 -7.24 -5.90 -15.21
CA GLY A 158 -7.40 -6.05 -13.78
C GLY A 158 -6.11 -5.76 -13.00
N ILE A 159 -6.19 -4.95 -11.94
CA ILE A 159 -5.05 -4.52 -11.14
C ILE A 159 -5.35 -4.54 -9.64
N THR A 160 -4.40 -5.03 -8.86
CA THR A 160 -4.47 -5.01 -7.39
C THR A 160 -3.36 -4.10 -6.84
N ILE A 161 -3.76 -3.07 -6.10
CA ILE A 161 -2.87 -2.03 -5.57
C ILE A 161 -2.89 -2.09 -4.05
N GLY A 162 -1.76 -2.37 -3.43
CA GLY A 162 -1.57 -2.29 -1.98
C GLY A 162 -0.88 -1.00 -1.59
N ILE A 163 -1.45 -0.27 -0.64
CA ILE A 163 -0.87 0.97 -0.12
C ILE A 163 -0.61 0.79 1.37
N THR A 164 0.59 1.14 1.82
CA THR A 164 1.00 0.82 3.18
C THR A 164 2.06 1.76 3.74
N THR A 165 2.33 1.60 5.01
CA THR A 165 3.57 1.98 5.70
C THR A 165 4.36 0.69 5.96
N ALA A 166 5.65 0.77 6.23
CA ALA A 166 6.44 -0.39 6.66
C ALA A 166 5.79 -1.12 7.83
N GLY A 167 5.97 -2.42 7.84
CA GLY A 167 5.43 -3.32 8.84
C GLY A 167 6.39 -3.60 10.00
N ASP A 168 6.09 -4.67 10.67
CA ASP A 168 6.92 -5.29 11.70
C ASP A 168 7.11 -6.79 11.41
N ASP A 169 7.62 -7.53 12.38
CA ASP A 169 7.90 -8.97 12.23
C ASP A 169 6.65 -9.80 11.90
N THR A 170 5.46 -9.32 12.22
CA THR A 170 4.19 -10.00 11.95
C THR A 170 3.63 -9.72 10.55
N SER A 171 4.21 -8.76 9.82
CA SER A 171 3.75 -8.33 8.49
C SER A 171 4.28 -9.24 7.38
N GLU A 172 3.98 -10.55 7.44
CA GLU A 172 4.53 -11.57 6.54
C GLU A 172 4.22 -11.31 5.06
N LEU A 173 2.98 -10.98 4.73
CA LEU A 173 2.59 -10.64 3.35
C LEU A 173 3.44 -9.47 2.83
N LEU A 174 3.58 -8.41 3.62
CA LEU A 174 4.31 -7.22 3.20
C LEU A 174 5.79 -7.53 2.95
N LYS A 175 6.43 -8.36 3.80
CA LYS A 175 7.81 -8.82 3.58
C LYS A 175 7.97 -9.53 2.23
N LYS A 176 7.07 -10.47 1.92
CA LYS A 176 7.06 -11.17 0.61
C LYS A 176 6.88 -10.21 -0.57
N LEU A 177 6.04 -9.17 -0.41
CA LEU A 177 5.83 -8.18 -1.47
C LEU A 177 7.05 -7.26 -1.64
N TYR A 178 7.77 -6.95 -0.56
CA TYR A 178 9.06 -6.23 -0.64
C TYR A 178 10.14 -7.06 -1.35
N GLU A 179 10.23 -8.36 -1.06
CA GLU A 179 11.16 -9.26 -1.77
C GLU A 179 10.85 -9.34 -3.27
N ARG A 180 9.56 -9.43 -3.64
CA ARG A 180 9.13 -9.36 -5.04
C ARG A 180 9.46 -8.00 -5.66
N GLY A 181 9.25 -6.94 -4.89
CA GLY A 181 9.54 -5.58 -5.31
C GLY A 181 11.02 -5.35 -5.60
N ALA A 182 11.91 -5.83 -4.75
CA ALA A 182 13.35 -5.78 -4.98
C ALA A 182 13.72 -6.47 -6.30
N LYS A 183 13.21 -7.68 -6.54
CA LYS A 183 13.44 -8.39 -7.81
C LYS A 183 12.90 -7.64 -9.02
N SER A 184 11.73 -7.00 -8.91
CA SER A 184 11.17 -6.18 -9.99
C SER A 184 12.03 -4.95 -10.29
N VAL A 185 12.60 -4.32 -9.26
CA VAL A 185 13.52 -3.17 -9.42
C VAL A 185 14.86 -3.61 -10.02
N ASP A 186 15.33 -4.80 -9.69
CA ASP A 186 16.52 -5.42 -10.27
C ASP A 186 16.31 -5.99 -11.70
N GLU A 187 15.14 -5.65 -12.32
CA GLU A 187 14.79 -6.01 -13.70
C GLU A 187 14.66 -7.53 -13.94
N ASP A 188 14.31 -8.32 -12.92
CA ASP A 188 13.94 -9.73 -13.09
C ASP A 188 12.64 -9.83 -13.91
N LYS A 189 12.73 -10.35 -15.12
CA LYS A 189 11.60 -10.49 -16.08
C LYS A 189 10.40 -11.24 -15.51
N ASN A 190 10.61 -12.14 -14.55
CA ASN A 190 9.52 -12.85 -13.90
C ASN A 190 8.64 -11.93 -13.03
N PHE A 191 9.14 -10.75 -12.68
CA PHE A 191 8.46 -9.77 -11.84
C PHE A 191 8.21 -8.43 -12.54
N GLU A 192 8.38 -8.31 -13.85
CA GLU A 192 8.18 -7.05 -14.58
C GLU A 192 6.78 -6.49 -14.47
N ARG A 193 5.77 -7.36 -14.26
CA ARG A 193 4.37 -6.97 -14.05
C ARG A 193 4.01 -6.68 -12.58
N PHE A 194 5.00 -6.64 -11.71
CA PHE A 194 4.86 -6.22 -10.31
C PHE A 194 5.44 -4.82 -10.13
N GLY A 195 4.60 -3.83 -9.85
CA GLY A 195 5.03 -2.46 -9.55
C GLY A 195 5.44 -2.29 -8.09
N PHE A 196 6.64 -1.76 -7.84
CA PHE A 196 7.10 -1.47 -6.49
C PHE A 196 7.54 -0.02 -6.35
N PHE A 197 6.86 0.73 -5.48
CA PHE A 197 7.12 2.14 -5.22
C PHE A 197 7.33 2.34 -3.72
N CYS A 198 8.56 2.56 -3.31
CA CYS A 198 8.92 2.65 -1.91
C CYS A 198 9.67 3.96 -1.62
N TRP A 199 9.21 4.68 -0.61
CA TRP A 199 9.89 5.83 -0.01
C TRP A 199 10.33 5.44 1.39
N GLU A 200 11.60 5.17 1.54
CA GLU A 200 12.20 4.79 2.82
C GLU A 200 13.56 5.47 3.02
N ALA A 201 13.93 5.67 4.27
CA ALA A 201 15.28 6.11 4.62
C ALA A 201 16.22 4.91 4.74
N PRO A 202 17.54 5.09 4.53
CA PRO A 202 18.51 4.03 4.73
C PRO A 202 18.45 3.44 6.13
N GLN A 203 18.67 2.13 6.23
CA GLN A 203 18.74 1.46 7.54
C GLN A 203 19.91 2.03 8.36
N GLY A 204 19.68 2.21 9.67
CA GLY A 204 20.70 2.70 10.59
C GLY A 204 20.97 4.21 10.53
N CYS A 205 20.24 4.98 9.70
CA CYS A 205 20.36 6.44 9.71
C CYS A 205 19.85 7.04 11.05
N ASP A 206 20.32 8.23 11.37
CA ASP A 206 19.77 9.00 12.49
C ASP A 206 18.34 9.41 12.20
N VAL A 207 17.43 9.13 13.13
CA VAL A 207 16.01 9.49 13.02
C VAL A 207 15.77 11.01 12.96
N PHE A 208 16.74 11.82 13.38
CA PHE A 208 16.70 13.27 13.32
C PHE A 208 17.43 13.86 12.12
N ASP A 209 18.02 13.03 11.25
CA ASP A 209 18.62 13.53 10.01
C ASP A 209 17.53 14.04 9.06
N GLU A 210 17.48 15.37 8.92
CA GLU A 210 16.48 16.03 8.08
C GLU A 210 16.52 15.57 6.62
N GLN A 211 17.69 15.29 6.06
CA GLN A 211 17.84 14.89 4.66
C GLN A 211 17.22 13.50 4.43
N GLU A 212 17.52 12.55 5.33
CA GLU A 212 16.97 11.20 5.24
C GLU A 212 15.47 11.15 5.54
N VAL A 213 15.00 11.95 6.50
CA VAL A 213 13.56 12.09 6.74
C VAL A 213 12.85 12.69 5.53
N ARG A 214 13.42 13.70 4.86
CA ARG A 214 12.87 14.29 3.62
C ARG A 214 12.85 13.29 2.47
N ARG A 215 13.90 12.48 2.33
CA ARG A 215 14.00 11.43 1.32
C ARG A 215 12.86 10.41 1.45
N ALA A 216 12.55 9.99 2.67
CA ALA A 216 11.46 9.08 2.96
C ALA A 216 10.07 9.73 2.87
N ASN A 217 9.95 11.05 3.04
CA ASN A 217 8.67 11.75 3.13
C ASN A 217 8.46 12.73 1.97
N PRO A 218 7.87 12.30 0.86
CA PRO A 218 7.67 13.19 -0.29
C PRO A 218 6.77 14.40 0.00
N ASN A 219 5.85 14.32 0.97
CA ASN A 219 5.08 15.49 1.40
C ASN A 219 5.92 16.51 2.19
N LEU A 220 6.95 16.07 2.91
CA LEU A 220 7.91 16.96 3.54
C LEU A 220 8.82 17.62 2.47
N ALA A 221 9.28 16.83 1.50
CA ALA A 221 10.08 17.32 0.39
C ALA A 221 9.32 18.35 -0.47
N SER A 222 8.00 18.17 -0.66
CA SER A 222 7.14 19.09 -1.42
C SER A 222 6.56 20.25 -0.61
N GLY A 223 6.90 20.37 0.68
CA GLY A 223 6.46 21.47 1.53
C GLY A 223 5.03 21.34 2.10
N LEU A 224 4.34 20.22 1.87
CA LEU A 224 3.02 19.96 2.49
C LEU A 224 3.11 19.61 3.98
N LEU A 225 4.27 19.14 4.44
CA LEU A 225 4.60 18.95 5.85
C LEU A 225 5.73 19.90 6.21
N SER A 226 5.71 20.46 7.42
CA SER A 226 6.81 21.28 7.90
C SER A 226 7.82 20.41 8.67
N TRP A 227 9.12 20.69 8.49
CA TRP A 227 10.17 20.01 9.24
C TRP A 227 10.01 20.21 10.75
N ALA A 228 9.67 21.43 11.19
CA ALA A 228 9.46 21.72 12.61
C ALA A 228 8.39 20.81 13.23
N SER A 229 7.28 20.58 12.53
CA SER A 229 6.23 19.66 12.99
C SER A 229 6.73 18.22 13.07
N VAL A 230 7.43 17.76 12.03
CA VAL A 230 7.97 16.39 12.00
C VAL A 230 9.02 16.18 13.08
N LYS A 231 9.93 17.15 13.28
CA LYS A 231 10.96 17.11 14.32
C LYS A 231 10.35 17.02 15.72
N ASN A 232 9.29 17.80 16.00
CA ASN A 232 8.59 17.73 17.28
C ASN A 232 7.93 16.35 17.50
N GLU A 233 7.34 15.77 16.46
CA GLU A 233 6.79 14.43 16.56
C GLU A 233 7.88 13.37 16.83
N LEU A 234 9.02 13.44 16.12
CA LEU A 234 10.17 12.54 16.33
C LEU A 234 10.71 12.63 17.76
N ALA A 235 10.76 13.83 18.34
CA ALA A 235 11.25 14.04 19.71
C ALA A 235 10.33 13.43 20.80
N THR A 236 9.07 13.15 20.47
CA THR A 236 8.07 12.67 21.43
C THR A 236 7.67 11.21 21.26
N MET A 237 8.07 10.57 20.16
CA MET A 237 7.72 9.17 19.89
C MET A 237 8.90 8.23 20.16
N PRO A 238 8.64 6.96 20.51
CA PRO A 238 9.67 5.95 20.59
C PRO A 238 10.42 5.79 19.28
N GLU A 239 11.72 5.47 19.33
CA GLU A 239 12.54 5.35 18.12
C GLU A 239 12.00 4.31 17.13
N ALA A 240 11.48 3.16 17.61
CA ALA A 240 10.87 2.16 16.74
C ALA A 240 9.68 2.73 15.95
N ASP A 241 8.85 3.55 16.60
CA ASP A 241 7.73 4.21 15.94
C ASP A 241 8.20 5.29 14.95
N ALA A 242 9.24 6.04 15.31
CA ALA A 242 9.86 7.01 14.41
C ALA A 242 10.40 6.32 13.15
N ARG A 243 11.12 5.22 13.30
CA ARG A 243 11.63 4.41 12.19
C ARG A 243 10.50 3.88 11.31
N ARG A 244 9.47 3.28 11.90
CA ARG A 244 8.33 2.74 11.15
C ARG A 244 7.51 3.82 10.47
N TYR A 245 7.10 4.86 11.20
CA TYR A 245 6.09 5.81 10.74
C TYR A 245 6.64 7.04 10.03
N ARG A 246 7.94 7.37 10.23
CA ARG A 246 8.57 8.53 9.60
C ARG A 246 9.69 8.17 8.63
N LEU A 247 10.37 7.06 8.86
CA LEU A 247 11.44 6.58 7.98
C LEU A 247 11.00 5.41 7.08
N ASN A 248 9.80 4.88 7.30
CA ASN A 248 9.23 3.73 6.56
C ASN A 248 10.11 2.48 6.63
N GLN A 249 10.77 2.27 7.75
CA GLN A 249 11.63 1.12 7.98
C GLN A 249 10.87 0.01 8.70
N PHE A 250 11.14 -1.24 8.33
CA PHE A 250 10.67 -2.37 9.13
C PHE A 250 11.31 -2.36 10.50
N VAL A 251 10.51 -2.63 11.52
CA VAL A 251 10.97 -2.73 12.90
C VAL A 251 10.69 -4.12 13.44
N SER A 252 11.46 -4.56 14.45
CA SER A 252 11.07 -5.71 15.23
C SER A 252 9.78 -5.39 16.00
N SER A 253 8.97 -6.42 16.30
CA SER A 253 7.75 -6.22 17.08
C SER A 253 8.09 -5.47 18.38
N MET A 254 7.17 -4.64 18.88
CA MET A 254 7.37 -3.82 20.08
C MET A 254 7.74 -4.64 21.33
N ASN A 255 7.60 -5.98 21.26
CA ASN A 255 8.00 -6.95 22.29
C ASN A 255 9.37 -7.60 22.02
N ALA A 256 10.09 -7.19 20.99
CA ALA A 256 11.40 -7.76 20.72
C ALA A 256 12.39 -7.31 21.79
N TRP A 257 12.99 -8.29 22.45
CA TRP A 257 14.01 -8.10 23.50
C TRP A 257 15.28 -7.44 22.96
N LEU A 258 15.60 -7.64 21.67
CA LEU A 258 16.76 -7.06 20.99
C LEU A 258 16.31 -6.26 19.76
N PRO A 259 16.95 -5.11 19.46
CA PRO A 259 16.74 -4.39 18.21
C PRO A 259 17.03 -5.27 16.98
N VAL A 260 16.40 -4.94 15.84
CA VAL A 260 16.65 -5.64 14.57
C VAL A 260 18.13 -5.57 14.21
N GLY A 261 18.73 -6.69 13.82
CA GLY A 261 20.14 -6.75 13.43
C GLY A 261 21.15 -6.87 14.57
N THR A 262 20.72 -6.72 15.83
CA THR A 262 21.66 -6.88 16.97
C THR A 262 22.26 -8.25 17.03
N TRP A 263 21.48 -9.30 16.72
CA TRP A 263 21.95 -10.67 16.75
C TRP A 263 23.07 -10.93 15.72
N GLN A 264 22.94 -10.37 14.52
CA GLN A 264 23.93 -10.50 13.46
C GLN A 264 25.22 -9.70 13.74
N GLN A 265 25.13 -8.70 14.61
CA GLN A 265 26.26 -7.85 14.99
C GLN A 265 27.03 -8.38 16.22
N LEU A 266 26.50 -9.40 16.90
CA LEU A 266 27.18 -9.99 18.03
C LEU A 266 28.47 -10.72 17.56
N PRO A 267 29.63 -10.49 18.21
CA PRO A 267 30.84 -11.18 17.84
C PRO A 267 30.65 -12.69 18.06
N TYR A 268 31.07 -13.48 17.09
CA TYR A 268 31.14 -14.93 17.25
C TYR A 268 32.15 -15.28 18.34
N GLY A 269 31.67 -15.79 19.44
CA GLY A 269 32.52 -16.31 20.53
C GLY A 269 32.57 -17.83 20.50
N THR A 270 33.72 -18.40 20.78
CA THR A 270 33.82 -19.84 21.10
C THR A 270 33.30 -20.08 22.49
N CYS A 271 32.13 -20.72 22.58
CA CYS A 271 31.57 -21.10 23.88
C CYS A 271 32.01 -22.52 24.26
N SER A 272 32.75 -22.68 25.35
CA SER A 272 33.16 -23.97 25.88
C SER A 272 32.08 -24.67 26.72
N ARG A 273 30.99 -23.96 27.07
CA ARG A 273 29.80 -24.49 27.76
C ARG A 273 28.56 -23.74 27.34
N VAL A 274 27.54 -24.46 26.88
CA VAL A 274 26.19 -23.92 26.62
C VAL A 274 25.41 -24.01 27.93
N GLN A 275 25.09 -22.87 28.55
CA GLN A 275 24.04 -22.80 29.57
C GLN A 275 22.77 -22.31 28.91
N VAL A 276 21.77 -23.18 28.84
CA VAL A 276 20.43 -22.82 28.37
C VAL A 276 19.63 -22.34 29.56
N PHE A 277 19.29 -21.06 29.58
CA PHE A 277 18.30 -20.51 30.51
C PHE A 277 16.93 -20.55 29.82
N ALA A 278 16.05 -21.45 30.29
CA ALA A 278 14.65 -21.37 29.95
C ALA A 278 14.01 -20.26 30.81
N VAL A 279 13.50 -19.21 30.18
CA VAL A 279 12.67 -18.23 30.86
C VAL A 279 11.23 -18.69 30.68
N ASP A 280 10.67 -19.24 31.73
CA ASP A 280 9.24 -19.57 31.78
C ASP A 280 8.46 -18.25 31.94
N ARG A 281 7.55 -17.97 31.01
CA ARG A 281 6.60 -16.86 31.11
C ARG A 281 5.31 -17.41 31.70
N THR A 282 5.12 -17.22 32.97
CA THR A 282 3.79 -17.22 33.58
C THR A 282 3.08 -15.92 33.31
#